data_d8d028ce1199bd52491615e635cc2197
#
_entry.id   d8d028ce1199bd52491615e635cc2197
#
_cell.length_a   1.000
_cell.length_b   1.000
_cell.length_c   1.000
_cell.angle_alpha   90.00
_cell.angle_beta   90.00
_cell.angle_gamma   90.00
#
_symmetry.space_group_name_H-M   'P 1'
#
loop_
_entity.id
_entity.type
_entity.pdbx_description
1 polymer ?
#
loop_
_entity_poly.entity_id
_entity_poly.type
_entity_poly.pdbx_seq_one_letter_code
_entity_poly.pdbx_strand_id
1 'polypeptide(L)'
;MESQNKLEQPELVMRNQQEDEIDLVELFYLLWGHMLQIIACVIVGGAAAFAYTYFMVTPLYQTASKMYVASATYNSVVDIYDMQLGSQLALDYQQLILSRPLMEDVAEALELDIEPAGIASMVSVNNPEDTRIIEITVTCPDPQLAADLANEIAYQASVHLPRIMESPAPNIYEDALVPKQKSSPSYSRNTLLGAMALAVVYCGILVVRYLMDDSFTTPEEVNRCFGVQPLAAIPEGNLRSRRSKHAQEKGKSRTSPTDMGARA
;
A
#
# COMPACT_ATOMS: atom_id res chain seq x y z
N MET A 1 -25.47 45.59 67.47
CA MET A 1 -24.07 45.15 67.63
C MET A 1 -23.91 43.87 66.90
N GLU A 2 -23.64 43.95 65.64
CA GLU A 2 -23.60 42.81 64.74
C GLU A 2 -22.26 42.89 63.97
N SER A 3 -21.35 42.07 64.40
CA SER A 3 -20.00 41.96 63.83
C SER A 3 -20.07 41.21 62.52
N GLN A 4 -19.78 41.86 61.45
CA GLN A 4 -19.60 41.29 60.14
C GLN A 4 -18.33 40.40 60.10
N ASN A 5 -18.53 39.12 60.09
CA ASN A 5 -17.49 38.14 59.77
C ASN A 5 -17.48 37.93 58.28
N LYS A 6 -16.72 38.69 57.54
CA LYS A 6 -16.47 38.52 56.14
C LYS A 6 -15.44 37.41 55.99
N LEU A 7 -15.93 36.22 55.83
CA LEU A 7 -15.12 35.05 55.46
C LEU A 7 -14.51 35.34 54.07
N GLU A 8 -13.23 35.57 54.04
CA GLU A 8 -12.42 35.47 52.82
C GLU A 8 -12.56 34.05 52.27
N GLN A 9 -13.25 33.94 51.18
CA GLN A 9 -13.20 32.74 50.36
C GLN A 9 -11.81 32.69 49.72
N PRO A 10 -11.04 31.64 49.92
CA PRO A 10 -9.88 31.42 49.08
C PRO A 10 -10.38 31.23 47.65
N GLU A 11 -10.04 32.17 46.79
CA GLU A 11 -10.11 31.96 45.35
C GLU A 11 -9.39 30.65 45.05
N LEU A 12 -10.14 29.62 44.83
CA LEU A 12 -9.67 28.43 44.17
C LEU A 12 -9.16 28.89 42.81
N VAL A 13 -7.87 29.12 42.74
CA VAL A 13 -7.13 29.20 41.50
C VAL A 13 -7.48 27.89 40.78
N MET A 14 -8.46 27.99 39.92
CA MET A 14 -8.69 26.94 38.91
C MET A 14 -7.39 26.90 38.13
N ARG A 15 -6.54 26.00 38.59
CA ARG A 15 -5.40 25.54 37.80
C ARG A 15 -6.06 24.92 36.56
N ASN A 16 -6.16 25.72 35.51
CA ASN A 16 -6.45 25.24 34.19
C ASN A 16 -5.41 24.13 33.95
N GLN A 17 -5.84 22.92 34.17
CA GLN A 17 -5.26 21.76 33.48
C GLN A 17 -5.62 21.98 32.02
N GLN A 18 -4.87 22.86 31.36
CA GLN A 18 -4.73 22.76 29.92
C GLN A 18 -4.03 21.43 29.71
N GLU A 19 -4.83 20.42 29.43
CA GLU A 19 -4.40 19.20 28.81
C GLU A 19 -3.44 19.67 27.69
N ASP A 20 -2.29 19.02 27.58
CA ASP A 20 -1.33 19.25 26.50
C ASP A 20 -2.06 18.91 25.19
N GLU A 21 -2.85 19.86 24.70
CA GLU A 21 -3.49 19.75 23.39
C GLU A 21 -2.36 19.73 22.37
N ILE A 22 -2.13 18.57 21.78
CA ILE A 22 -1.18 18.41 20.67
C ILE A 22 -1.62 19.37 19.57
N ASP A 23 -0.88 20.46 19.36
CA ASP A 23 -1.20 21.42 18.32
C ASP A 23 -0.92 20.78 16.94
N LEU A 24 -2.00 20.34 16.28
CA LEU A 24 -1.93 19.73 14.96
C LEU A 24 -1.32 20.67 13.90
N VAL A 25 -1.39 21.99 14.13
CA VAL A 25 -0.80 22.99 13.24
C VAL A 25 0.71 22.98 13.37
N GLU A 26 1.21 22.89 14.60
CA GLU A 26 2.65 22.83 14.87
C GLU A 26 3.25 21.52 14.34
N LEU A 27 2.55 20.40 14.53
CA LEU A 27 2.91 19.11 13.94
C LEU A 27 2.98 19.19 12.41
N PHE A 28 2.04 19.90 11.78
CA PHE A 28 2.06 20.11 10.34
C PHE A 28 3.27 20.91 9.88
N TYR A 29 3.62 21.98 10.59
CA TYR A 29 4.82 22.77 10.28
C TYR A 29 6.11 21.95 10.48
N LEU A 30 6.16 21.08 11.48
CA LEU A 30 7.28 20.17 11.71
C LEU A 30 7.47 19.22 10.50
N LEU A 31 6.39 18.59 10.06
CA LEU A 31 6.44 17.72 8.89
C LEU A 31 6.84 18.48 7.63
N TRP A 32 6.32 19.71 7.47
CA TRP A 32 6.68 20.57 6.33
C TRP A 32 8.17 20.93 6.32
N GLY A 33 8.72 21.23 7.50
CA GLY A 33 10.15 21.51 7.65
C GLY A 33 11.07 20.32 7.28
N HIS A 34 10.56 19.08 7.43
CA HIS A 34 11.30 17.86 7.12
C HIS A 34 10.88 17.21 5.79
N MET A 35 10.14 17.94 4.94
CA MET A 35 9.59 17.43 3.69
C MET A 35 10.64 16.80 2.76
N LEU A 36 11.82 17.42 2.65
CA LEU A 36 12.92 16.89 1.85
C LEU A 36 13.41 15.52 2.35
N GLN A 37 13.46 15.33 3.66
CA GLN A 37 13.87 14.08 4.28
C GLN A 37 12.79 13.00 4.10
N ILE A 38 11.51 13.37 4.20
CA ILE A 38 10.38 12.48 3.93
C ILE A 38 10.43 12.00 2.48
N ILE A 39 10.66 12.90 1.52
CA ILE A 39 10.79 12.54 0.10
C ILE A 39 12.00 11.60 -0.12
N ALA A 40 13.12 11.87 0.55
CA ALA A 40 14.28 10.98 0.47
C ALA A 40 13.95 9.58 1.02
N CYS A 41 13.22 9.47 2.15
CA CYS A 41 12.77 8.20 2.71
C CYS A 41 11.80 7.46 1.77
N VAL A 42 10.88 8.17 1.12
CA VAL A 42 9.96 7.60 0.12
C VAL A 42 10.74 6.99 -1.05
N ILE A 43 11.74 7.71 -1.56
CA ILE A 43 12.59 7.21 -2.67
C ILE A 43 13.39 5.99 -2.23
N VAL A 44 14.01 6.02 -1.06
CA VAL A 44 14.80 4.90 -0.54
C VAL A 44 13.90 3.69 -0.28
N GLY A 45 12.74 3.88 0.35
CA GLY A 45 11.75 2.82 0.61
C GLY A 45 11.22 2.19 -0.68
N GLY A 46 10.91 3.02 -1.67
CA GLY A 46 10.48 2.56 -2.98
C GLY A 46 11.59 1.78 -3.71
N ALA A 47 12.82 2.29 -3.71
CA ALA A 47 13.96 1.60 -4.33
C ALA A 47 14.27 0.26 -3.66
N ALA A 48 14.23 0.20 -2.33
CA ALA A 48 14.45 -1.03 -1.58
C ALA A 48 13.34 -2.07 -1.86
N ALA A 49 12.06 -1.64 -1.85
CA ALA A 49 10.94 -2.52 -2.15
C ALA A 49 10.97 -3.01 -3.61
N PHE A 50 11.34 -2.14 -4.54
CA PHE A 50 11.52 -2.52 -5.94
C PHE A 50 12.64 -3.57 -6.10
N ALA A 51 13.80 -3.33 -5.50
CA ALA A 51 14.93 -4.26 -5.53
C ALA A 51 14.55 -5.61 -4.90
N TYR A 52 13.89 -5.60 -3.73
CA TYR A 52 13.41 -6.81 -3.10
C TYR A 52 12.45 -7.60 -4.01
N THR A 53 11.44 -6.91 -4.58
CA THR A 53 10.47 -7.55 -5.47
C THR A 53 11.10 -8.11 -6.74
N TYR A 54 12.11 -7.42 -7.28
CA TYR A 54 12.80 -7.83 -8.50
C TYR A 54 13.71 -9.05 -8.29
N PHE A 55 14.45 -9.12 -7.15
CA PHE A 55 15.42 -10.19 -6.91
C PHE A 55 14.85 -11.39 -6.16
N MET A 56 13.84 -11.19 -5.29
CA MET A 56 13.37 -12.25 -4.38
C MET A 56 12.03 -12.86 -4.80
N VAL A 57 11.21 -12.16 -5.59
CA VAL A 57 9.87 -12.67 -5.92
C VAL A 57 9.86 -13.28 -7.31
N THR A 58 9.54 -14.58 -7.38
CA THR A 58 9.41 -15.30 -8.65
C THR A 58 8.23 -14.75 -9.47
N PRO A 59 8.41 -14.55 -10.78
CA PRO A 59 7.29 -14.14 -11.63
C PRO A 59 6.28 -15.27 -11.75
N LEU A 60 5.00 -14.94 -11.64
CA LEU A 60 3.89 -15.87 -11.83
C LEU A 60 3.09 -15.46 -13.07
N TYR A 61 2.70 -16.44 -13.83
CA TYR A 61 1.87 -16.29 -15.01
C TYR A 61 0.49 -16.85 -14.71
N GLN A 62 -0.53 -16.18 -15.21
CA GLN A 62 -1.92 -16.53 -14.98
C GLN A 62 -2.64 -16.63 -16.31
N THR A 63 -3.40 -17.70 -16.47
CA THR A 63 -4.29 -17.89 -17.61
C THR A 63 -5.57 -18.58 -17.15
N ALA A 64 -6.62 -18.48 -17.94
CA ALA A 64 -7.90 -19.07 -17.59
C ALA A 64 -8.52 -19.79 -18.79
N SER A 65 -9.15 -20.92 -18.51
CA SER A 65 -10.07 -21.62 -19.40
C SER A 65 -11.50 -21.42 -18.90
N LYS A 66 -12.47 -21.30 -19.82
CA LYS A 66 -13.86 -21.08 -19.45
C LYS A 66 -14.78 -22.12 -20.04
N MET A 67 -15.69 -22.61 -19.21
CA MET A 67 -16.70 -23.57 -19.61
C MET A 67 -18.10 -23.09 -19.25
N TYR A 68 -19.07 -23.49 -20.04
CA TYR A 68 -20.49 -23.21 -19.86
C TYR A 68 -21.21 -24.48 -19.41
N VAL A 69 -21.92 -24.38 -18.27
CA VAL A 69 -22.72 -25.49 -17.72
C VAL A 69 -24.15 -25.38 -18.26
N ALA A 70 -24.55 -26.37 -19.06
CA ALA A 70 -25.90 -26.45 -19.55
C ALA A 70 -26.82 -27.12 -18.52
N SER A 71 -28.00 -26.57 -18.25
CA SER A 71 -29.05 -27.28 -17.53
C SER A 71 -29.80 -28.23 -18.46
N ALA A 72 -30.17 -29.39 -17.92
CA ALA A 72 -30.80 -30.48 -18.70
C ALA A 72 -32.24 -30.23 -19.17
N THR A 73 -32.77 -29.00 -18.97
CA THR A 73 -34.18 -28.75 -19.28
C THR A 73 -34.42 -28.59 -20.77
N TYR A 74 -35.01 -29.61 -21.35
CA TYR A 74 -35.31 -29.72 -22.79
C TYR A 74 -36.53 -28.88 -23.23
N ASN A 75 -37.14 -28.10 -22.38
CA ASN A 75 -38.30 -27.27 -22.69
C ASN A 75 -37.91 -25.84 -23.00
N SER A 76 -38.36 -25.37 -24.14
CA SER A 76 -38.08 -24.08 -24.76
C SER A 76 -38.65 -22.82 -24.03
N VAL A 77 -39.01 -22.94 -22.77
CA VAL A 77 -39.43 -21.83 -21.93
C VAL A 77 -38.32 -21.63 -20.90
N VAL A 78 -37.52 -20.56 -21.06
CA VAL A 78 -36.51 -20.17 -20.09
C VAL A 78 -37.27 -19.71 -18.82
N ASP A 79 -37.42 -20.61 -17.88
CA ASP A 79 -37.99 -20.33 -16.58
C ASP A 79 -36.93 -19.72 -15.66
N ILE A 80 -37.33 -18.79 -14.80
CA ILE A 80 -36.44 -18.17 -13.79
C ILE A 80 -35.80 -19.27 -12.89
N TYR A 81 -36.51 -20.36 -12.69
CA TYR A 81 -36.03 -21.55 -11.98
C TYR A 81 -34.84 -22.22 -12.67
N ASP A 82 -34.78 -22.22 -14.01
CA ASP A 82 -33.65 -22.79 -14.77
C ASP A 82 -32.37 -21.95 -14.63
N MET A 83 -32.51 -20.65 -14.44
CA MET A 83 -31.34 -19.79 -14.18
C MET A 83 -30.76 -20.01 -12.78
N GLN A 84 -31.62 -20.12 -11.76
CA GLN A 84 -31.18 -20.41 -10.40
C GLN A 84 -30.57 -21.81 -10.27
N LEU A 85 -31.16 -22.80 -10.92
CA LEU A 85 -30.62 -24.16 -10.94
C LEU A 85 -29.25 -24.21 -11.63
N GLY A 86 -29.08 -23.46 -12.71
CA GLY A 86 -27.81 -23.41 -13.45
C GLY A 86 -26.68 -22.76 -12.66
N SER A 87 -26.93 -21.71 -11.90
CA SER A 87 -25.91 -21.12 -11.05
C SER A 87 -25.58 -21.98 -9.82
N GLN A 88 -26.58 -22.70 -9.28
CA GLN A 88 -26.35 -23.68 -8.21
C GLN A 88 -25.45 -24.84 -8.71
N LEU A 89 -25.74 -25.38 -9.89
CA LEU A 89 -24.90 -26.39 -10.52
C LEU A 89 -23.46 -25.90 -10.74
N ALA A 90 -23.27 -24.63 -11.13
CA ALA A 90 -21.94 -24.06 -11.30
C ALA A 90 -21.12 -24.01 -9.98
N LEU A 91 -21.78 -23.77 -8.85
CA LEU A 91 -21.13 -23.85 -7.53
C LEU A 91 -20.73 -25.28 -7.15
N ASP A 92 -21.58 -26.25 -7.46
CA ASP A 92 -21.26 -27.66 -7.24
C ASP A 92 -20.08 -28.10 -8.12
N TYR A 93 -20.06 -27.68 -9.39
CA TYR A 93 -18.94 -27.92 -10.29
C TYR A 93 -17.64 -27.32 -9.75
N GLN A 94 -17.69 -26.11 -9.22
CA GLN A 94 -16.52 -25.45 -8.64
C GLN A 94 -15.87 -26.31 -7.53
N GLN A 95 -16.67 -26.92 -6.67
CA GLN A 95 -16.17 -27.79 -5.59
C GLN A 95 -15.60 -29.11 -6.14
N LEU A 96 -16.26 -29.68 -7.14
CA LEU A 96 -15.84 -30.94 -7.70
C LEU A 96 -14.59 -30.84 -8.57
N ILE A 97 -14.39 -29.71 -9.27
CA ILE A 97 -13.18 -29.44 -10.06
C ILE A 97 -11.93 -29.44 -9.17
N LEU A 98 -12.01 -28.88 -7.96
CA LEU A 98 -10.89 -28.87 -7.02
C LEU A 98 -10.73 -30.18 -6.22
N SER A 99 -11.51 -31.21 -6.56
CA SER A 99 -11.45 -32.49 -5.86
C SER A 99 -10.14 -33.22 -6.13
N ARG A 100 -9.67 -33.96 -5.13
CA ARG A 100 -8.43 -34.73 -5.22
C ARG A 100 -8.41 -35.73 -6.41
N PRO A 101 -9.47 -36.52 -6.67
CA PRO A 101 -9.48 -37.47 -7.81
C PRO A 101 -9.25 -36.75 -9.14
N LEU A 102 -9.90 -35.62 -9.38
CA LEU A 102 -9.73 -34.88 -10.63
C LEU A 102 -8.31 -34.34 -10.78
N MET A 103 -7.70 -33.86 -9.68
CA MET A 103 -6.31 -33.40 -9.72
C MET A 103 -5.30 -34.53 -9.90
N GLU A 104 -5.62 -35.78 -9.45
CA GLU A 104 -4.84 -36.98 -9.71
C GLU A 104 -4.87 -37.32 -11.21
N ASP A 105 -6.06 -37.32 -11.83
CA ASP A 105 -6.23 -37.56 -13.26
C ASP A 105 -5.49 -36.52 -14.12
N VAL A 106 -5.51 -35.25 -13.72
CA VAL A 106 -4.77 -34.17 -14.40
C VAL A 106 -3.26 -34.34 -14.24
N ALA A 107 -2.78 -34.72 -13.07
CA ALA A 107 -1.35 -34.96 -12.83
C ALA A 107 -0.86 -36.15 -13.71
N GLU A 108 -1.64 -37.22 -13.81
CA GLU A 108 -1.33 -38.36 -14.63
C GLU A 108 -1.35 -38.03 -16.13
N ALA A 109 -2.36 -37.27 -16.59
CA ALA A 109 -2.49 -36.88 -18.00
C ALA A 109 -1.33 -36.00 -18.50
N LEU A 110 -0.82 -35.14 -17.64
CA LEU A 110 0.30 -34.23 -17.95
C LEU A 110 1.67 -34.79 -17.50
N GLU A 111 1.72 -36.03 -16.99
CA GLU A 111 2.94 -36.67 -16.49
C GLU A 111 3.70 -35.82 -15.46
N LEU A 112 2.95 -35.14 -14.58
CA LEU A 112 3.52 -34.22 -13.59
C LEU A 112 3.88 -34.97 -12.30
N ASP A 113 5.10 -34.79 -11.83
CA ASP A 113 5.54 -35.25 -10.50
C ASP A 113 5.20 -34.19 -9.44
N ILE A 114 3.94 -33.79 -9.40
CA ILE A 114 3.42 -32.79 -8.47
C ILE A 114 2.25 -33.42 -7.70
N GLU A 115 2.27 -33.29 -6.39
CA GLU A 115 1.17 -33.78 -5.56
C GLU A 115 -0.16 -33.06 -5.93
N PRO A 116 -1.30 -33.77 -5.97
CA PRO A 116 -2.62 -33.19 -6.31
C PRO A 116 -2.97 -31.94 -5.51
N ALA A 117 -2.61 -31.90 -4.23
CA ALA A 117 -2.77 -30.72 -3.40
C ALA A 117 -1.93 -29.52 -3.88
N GLY A 118 -0.76 -29.78 -4.44
CA GLY A 118 0.09 -28.76 -5.05
C GLY A 118 -0.56 -28.15 -6.29
N ILE A 119 -1.12 -28.98 -7.16
CA ILE A 119 -1.87 -28.52 -8.34
C ILE A 119 -3.09 -27.72 -7.90
N ALA A 120 -3.89 -28.22 -6.96
CA ALA A 120 -5.07 -27.52 -6.46
C ALA A 120 -4.74 -26.13 -5.88
N SER A 121 -3.56 -25.96 -5.27
CA SER A 121 -3.11 -24.66 -4.75
C SER A 121 -2.79 -23.61 -5.83
N MET A 122 -2.51 -24.05 -7.05
CA MET A 122 -2.25 -23.21 -8.22
C MET A 122 -3.51 -22.84 -8.97
N VAL A 123 -4.64 -23.50 -8.67
CA VAL A 123 -5.91 -23.40 -9.38
C VAL A 123 -6.92 -22.61 -8.57
N SER A 124 -7.57 -21.66 -9.20
CA SER A 124 -8.73 -20.96 -8.66
C SER A 124 -9.91 -21.16 -9.62
N VAL A 125 -10.99 -21.68 -9.11
CA VAL A 125 -12.23 -21.86 -9.88
C VAL A 125 -13.23 -20.82 -9.40
N ASN A 126 -13.76 -20.03 -10.31
CA ASN A 126 -14.71 -18.97 -10.00
C ASN A 126 -15.94 -19.06 -10.91
N ASN A 127 -17.09 -18.69 -10.37
CA ASN A 127 -18.31 -18.48 -11.13
C ASN A 127 -18.62 -16.98 -11.15
N PRO A 128 -18.37 -16.27 -12.27
CA PRO A 128 -18.63 -14.84 -12.34
C PRO A 128 -20.12 -14.52 -12.21
N GLU A 129 -20.48 -13.67 -11.25
CA GLU A 129 -21.81 -13.05 -11.12
C GLU A 129 -23.02 -14.03 -11.21
N ASP A 130 -22.93 -15.16 -10.52
CA ASP A 130 -24.00 -16.18 -10.51
C ASP A 130 -24.43 -16.64 -11.90
N THR A 131 -23.52 -16.64 -12.84
CA THR A 131 -23.76 -17.14 -14.20
C THR A 131 -23.61 -18.66 -14.29
N ARG A 132 -23.88 -19.23 -15.47
CA ARG A 132 -23.59 -20.65 -15.78
C ARG A 132 -22.17 -20.84 -16.32
N ILE A 133 -21.32 -19.83 -16.17
CA ILE A 133 -19.94 -19.86 -16.63
C ILE A 133 -19.04 -20.21 -15.45
N ILE A 134 -18.14 -21.13 -15.69
CA ILE A 134 -17.08 -21.48 -14.77
C ILE A 134 -15.75 -21.03 -15.38
N GLU A 135 -15.01 -20.24 -14.67
CA GLU A 135 -13.68 -19.81 -15.03
C GLU A 135 -12.65 -20.57 -14.20
N ILE A 136 -11.82 -21.35 -14.86
CA ILE A 136 -10.73 -22.12 -14.25
C ILE A 136 -9.44 -21.33 -14.49
N THR A 137 -8.96 -20.69 -13.48
CA THR A 137 -7.76 -19.86 -13.52
C THR A 137 -6.59 -20.59 -12.90
N VAL A 138 -5.50 -20.74 -13.64
CA VAL A 138 -4.26 -21.35 -13.16
C VAL A 138 -3.17 -20.29 -13.05
N THR A 139 -2.43 -20.33 -11.93
CA THR A 139 -1.32 -19.41 -11.64
C THR A 139 -0.08 -20.21 -11.29
N CYS A 140 0.93 -20.19 -12.16
CA CYS A 140 2.20 -20.88 -11.92
C CYS A 140 3.40 -20.12 -12.52
N PRO A 141 4.65 -20.50 -12.17
CA PRO A 141 5.85 -19.85 -12.69
C PRO A 141 6.11 -20.10 -14.17
N ASP A 142 5.64 -21.24 -14.70
CA ASP A 142 5.80 -21.61 -16.12
C ASP A 142 4.53 -21.25 -16.90
N PRO A 143 4.62 -20.35 -17.90
CA PRO A 143 3.45 -19.95 -18.70
C PRO A 143 2.87 -21.06 -19.56
N GLN A 144 3.71 -22.01 -20.04
CA GLN A 144 3.23 -23.14 -20.83
C GLN A 144 2.43 -24.10 -19.94
N LEU A 145 3.03 -24.47 -18.80
CA LEU A 145 2.36 -25.32 -17.82
C LEU A 145 1.05 -24.73 -17.32
N ALA A 146 0.96 -23.39 -17.17
CA ALA A 146 -0.28 -22.72 -16.78
C ALA A 146 -1.40 -22.98 -17.78
N ALA A 147 -1.10 -22.87 -19.08
CA ALA A 147 -2.10 -23.10 -20.12
C ALA A 147 -2.48 -24.58 -20.24
N ASP A 148 -1.51 -25.47 -20.18
CA ASP A 148 -1.73 -26.92 -20.29
C ASP A 148 -2.57 -27.42 -19.10
N LEU A 149 -2.24 -26.98 -17.87
CA LEU A 149 -3.03 -27.29 -16.68
C LEU A 149 -4.47 -26.77 -16.77
N ALA A 150 -4.66 -25.52 -17.18
CA ALA A 150 -6.00 -24.94 -17.25
C ALA A 150 -6.90 -25.68 -18.27
N ASN A 151 -6.33 -26.03 -19.41
CA ASN A 151 -7.04 -26.77 -20.46
C ASN A 151 -7.29 -28.20 -20.06
N GLU A 152 -6.31 -28.89 -19.45
CA GLU A 152 -6.49 -30.26 -19.01
C GLU A 152 -7.51 -30.39 -17.88
N ILE A 153 -7.50 -29.49 -16.92
CA ILE A 153 -8.51 -29.42 -15.85
C ILE A 153 -9.91 -29.25 -16.46
N ALA A 154 -10.05 -28.33 -17.43
CA ALA A 154 -11.33 -28.10 -18.11
C ALA A 154 -11.78 -29.35 -18.87
N TYR A 155 -10.87 -30.06 -19.54
CA TYR A 155 -11.14 -31.30 -20.25
C TYR A 155 -11.56 -32.41 -19.29
N GLN A 156 -10.78 -32.69 -18.25
CA GLN A 156 -11.11 -33.71 -17.25
C GLN A 156 -12.44 -33.42 -16.55
N ALA A 157 -12.68 -32.14 -16.21
CA ALA A 157 -13.96 -31.72 -15.67
C ALA A 157 -15.12 -32.03 -16.63
N SER A 158 -14.94 -31.77 -17.93
CA SER A 158 -15.98 -32.05 -18.94
C SER A 158 -16.31 -33.52 -19.10
N VAL A 159 -15.37 -34.42 -18.82
CA VAL A 159 -15.51 -35.87 -18.93
C VAL A 159 -16.07 -36.51 -17.64
N HIS A 160 -15.54 -36.09 -16.48
CA HIS A 160 -15.83 -36.73 -15.18
C HIS A 160 -17.08 -36.19 -14.50
N LEU A 161 -17.32 -34.87 -14.54
CA LEU A 161 -18.43 -34.27 -13.80
C LEU A 161 -19.82 -34.71 -14.30
N PRO A 162 -20.07 -34.85 -15.60
CA PRO A 162 -21.36 -35.33 -16.10
C PRO A 162 -21.76 -36.71 -15.56
N ARG A 163 -20.77 -37.56 -15.32
CA ARG A 163 -21.01 -38.93 -14.79
C ARG A 163 -21.35 -38.88 -13.29
N ILE A 164 -20.81 -37.93 -12.55
CA ILE A 164 -21.05 -37.79 -11.11
C ILE A 164 -22.40 -37.11 -10.85
N MET A 165 -22.73 -36.10 -11.68
CA MET A 165 -23.90 -35.24 -11.47
C MET A 165 -25.11 -35.65 -12.35
N GLU A 166 -24.98 -36.69 -13.17
CA GLU A 166 -26.02 -37.12 -14.13
C GLU A 166 -26.56 -35.95 -14.97
N SER A 167 -25.66 -34.99 -15.32
CA SER A 167 -25.97 -33.76 -16.03
C SER A 167 -25.34 -33.75 -17.43
N PRO A 168 -25.81 -32.87 -18.34
CA PRO A 168 -25.14 -32.67 -19.62
C PRO A 168 -23.69 -32.23 -19.42
N ALA A 169 -22.80 -32.69 -20.33
CA ALA A 169 -21.40 -32.25 -20.30
C ALA A 169 -21.29 -30.74 -20.46
N PRO A 170 -20.48 -30.06 -19.63
CA PRO A 170 -20.20 -28.65 -19.82
C PRO A 170 -19.46 -28.42 -21.14
N ASN A 171 -19.72 -27.33 -21.78
CA ASN A 171 -19.11 -26.98 -23.05
C ASN A 171 -17.95 -25.99 -22.81
N ILE A 172 -16.74 -26.39 -23.18
CA ILE A 172 -15.57 -25.51 -23.16
C ILE A 172 -15.72 -24.56 -24.35
N TYR A 173 -15.80 -23.25 -24.08
CA TYR A 173 -15.96 -22.26 -25.14
C TYR A 173 -14.76 -21.32 -25.26
N GLU A 174 -13.87 -21.30 -24.28
CA GLU A 174 -12.63 -20.53 -24.31
C GLU A 174 -11.49 -21.35 -23.70
N ASP A 175 -10.52 -21.69 -24.54
CA ASP A 175 -9.32 -22.39 -24.12
C ASP A 175 -8.30 -21.39 -23.51
N ALA A 176 -7.57 -21.87 -22.51
CA ALA A 176 -6.49 -21.09 -21.92
C ALA A 176 -5.34 -20.94 -22.93
N LEU A 177 -4.92 -19.69 -23.14
CA LEU A 177 -3.78 -19.34 -23.98
C LEU A 177 -2.53 -19.15 -23.14
N VAL A 178 -1.36 -19.44 -23.73
CA VAL A 178 -0.08 -19.20 -23.08
C VAL A 178 0.08 -17.70 -22.79
N PRO A 179 0.16 -17.28 -21.53
CA PRO A 179 0.20 -15.87 -21.16
C PRO A 179 1.55 -15.25 -21.55
N LYS A 180 1.49 -14.13 -22.26
CA LYS A 180 2.68 -13.39 -22.71
C LYS A 180 3.21 -12.43 -21.64
N GLN A 181 2.39 -12.11 -20.65
CA GLN A 181 2.72 -11.17 -19.59
C GLN A 181 2.57 -11.83 -18.23
N LYS A 182 3.47 -11.49 -17.30
CA LYS A 182 3.36 -11.93 -15.91
C LYS A 182 2.19 -11.24 -15.20
N SER A 183 1.46 -12.00 -14.41
CA SER A 183 0.37 -11.51 -13.59
C SER A 183 0.88 -10.95 -12.24
N SER A 184 1.92 -11.58 -11.67
CA SER A 184 2.50 -11.21 -10.37
C SER A 184 4.03 -11.30 -10.45
N PRO A 185 4.78 -10.51 -9.64
CA PRO A 185 4.33 -9.37 -8.82
C PRO A 185 4.05 -8.10 -9.64
N SER A 186 3.09 -7.29 -9.20
CA SER A 186 2.96 -5.94 -9.75
C SER A 186 3.98 -5.02 -9.08
N TYR A 187 5.07 -4.72 -9.78
CA TYR A 187 6.17 -3.91 -9.28
C TYR A 187 5.72 -2.54 -8.77
N SER A 188 4.83 -1.86 -9.50
CA SER A 188 4.32 -0.55 -9.11
C SER A 188 3.58 -0.58 -7.77
N ARG A 189 2.72 -1.59 -7.54
CA ARG A 189 1.99 -1.73 -6.27
C ARG A 189 2.92 -2.00 -5.09
N ASN A 190 3.87 -2.92 -5.27
CA ASN A 190 4.82 -3.28 -4.20
C ASN A 190 5.78 -2.13 -3.88
N THR A 191 6.26 -1.41 -4.91
CA THR A 191 7.11 -0.22 -4.75
C THR A 191 6.36 0.89 -4.01
N LEU A 192 5.09 1.14 -4.37
CA LEU A 192 4.27 2.15 -3.70
C LEU A 192 4.01 1.78 -2.23
N LEU A 193 3.70 0.50 -1.95
CA LEU A 193 3.50 0.04 -0.58
C LEU A 193 4.77 0.17 0.27
N GLY A 194 5.94 -0.19 -0.27
CA GLY A 194 7.21 -0.05 0.43
C GLY A 194 7.59 1.42 0.68
N ALA A 195 7.37 2.28 -0.31
CA ALA A 195 7.59 3.71 -0.17
C ALA A 195 6.69 4.33 0.90
N MET A 196 5.40 3.97 0.91
CA MET A 196 4.43 4.46 1.91
C MET A 196 4.76 3.95 3.31
N ALA A 197 5.10 2.67 3.45
CA ALA A 197 5.46 2.07 4.75
C ALA A 197 6.65 2.79 5.39
N LEU A 198 7.72 3.04 4.62
CA LEU A 198 8.90 3.74 5.14
C LEU A 198 8.60 5.20 5.48
N ALA A 199 7.76 5.88 4.68
CA ALA A 199 7.31 7.23 4.97
C ALA A 199 6.53 7.32 6.29
N VAL A 200 5.59 6.39 6.53
CA VAL A 200 4.80 6.33 7.77
C VAL A 200 5.70 6.08 8.98
N VAL A 201 6.64 5.14 8.88
CA VAL A 201 7.61 4.86 9.95
C VAL A 201 8.46 6.09 10.25
N TYR A 202 8.96 6.78 9.23
CA TYR A 202 9.76 7.99 9.41
C TYR A 202 8.95 9.14 10.03
N CYS A 203 7.73 9.39 9.56
CA CYS A 203 6.83 10.36 10.17
C CYS A 203 6.53 10.02 11.64
N GLY A 204 6.30 8.73 11.94
CA GLY A 204 6.12 8.27 13.33
C GLY A 204 7.32 8.57 14.21
N ILE A 205 8.54 8.33 13.73
CA ILE A 205 9.78 8.68 14.45
C ILE A 205 9.88 10.18 14.68
N LEU A 206 9.54 11.02 13.69
CA LEU A 206 9.55 12.46 13.83
C LEU A 206 8.55 12.93 14.90
N VAL A 207 7.34 12.38 14.90
CA VAL A 207 6.30 12.69 15.89
C VAL A 207 6.74 12.28 17.30
N VAL A 208 7.26 11.07 17.47
CA VAL A 208 7.76 10.60 18.77
C VAL A 208 8.91 11.48 19.24
N ARG A 209 9.83 11.85 18.35
CA ARG A 209 10.94 12.72 18.67
C ARG A 209 10.46 14.13 19.08
N TYR A 210 9.44 14.65 18.42
CA TYR A 210 8.79 15.91 18.77
C TYR A 210 8.13 15.87 20.15
N LEU A 211 7.40 14.80 20.46
CA LEU A 211 6.76 14.61 21.78
C LEU A 211 7.76 14.39 22.92
N MET A 212 8.98 13.95 22.62
CA MET A 212 10.06 13.76 23.59
C MET A 212 10.98 15.00 23.71
N ASP A 213 10.76 16.03 22.91
CA ASP A 213 11.56 17.25 22.94
C ASP A 213 10.93 18.26 23.93
N ASP A 214 11.37 18.23 25.18
CA ASP A 214 10.95 19.14 26.25
C ASP A 214 11.65 20.52 26.17
N SER A 215 12.23 20.88 25.02
CA SER A 215 12.95 22.14 24.86
C SER A 215 11.99 23.32 24.69
N PHE A 216 12.04 24.26 25.61
CA PHE A 216 11.34 25.55 25.49
C PHE A 216 11.96 26.40 24.38
N THR A 217 11.26 26.53 23.26
CA THR A 217 11.76 27.22 22.07
C THR A 217 11.23 28.64 21.96
N THR A 218 10.11 28.95 22.62
CA THR A 218 9.48 30.26 22.54
C THR A 218 9.44 30.98 23.91
N PRO A 219 9.63 32.32 23.93
CA PRO A 219 9.52 33.13 25.17
C PRO A 219 8.15 33.01 25.84
N GLU A 220 7.10 32.72 25.03
CA GLU A 220 5.74 32.54 25.50
C GLU A 220 5.58 31.25 26.32
N GLU A 221 6.27 30.17 25.96
CA GLU A 221 6.28 28.91 26.72
C GLU A 221 6.92 29.08 28.09
N VAL A 222 8.03 29.81 28.16
CA VAL A 222 8.72 30.14 29.42
C VAL A 222 7.79 30.95 30.35
N ASN A 223 7.07 31.93 29.81
CA ASN A 223 6.11 32.70 30.58
C ASN A 223 4.93 31.84 31.04
N ARG A 224 4.48 30.89 30.23
CA ARG A 224 3.36 30.01 30.55
C ARG A 224 3.72 28.96 31.62
N CYS A 225 4.92 28.39 31.57
CA CYS A 225 5.37 27.37 32.52
C CYS A 225 5.87 27.97 33.85
N PHE A 226 6.56 29.09 33.82
CA PHE A 226 7.20 29.67 35.00
C PHE A 226 6.50 30.92 35.53
N GLY A 227 5.52 31.47 34.81
CA GLY A 227 4.81 32.69 35.21
C GLY A 227 5.69 33.96 35.23
N VAL A 228 6.86 33.91 34.61
CA VAL A 228 7.85 35.02 34.58
C VAL A 228 8.09 35.45 33.14
N GLN A 229 7.99 36.75 32.89
CA GLN A 229 8.34 37.30 31.58
C GLN A 229 9.86 37.32 31.40
N PRO A 230 10.38 36.69 30.32
CA PRO A 230 11.82 36.76 30.03
C PRO A 230 12.23 38.17 29.75
N LEU A 231 13.30 38.64 30.43
CA LEU A 231 13.81 39.99 30.33
C LEU A 231 14.44 40.33 28.97
N ALA A 232 14.89 39.33 28.25
CA ALA A 232 15.41 39.48 26.90
C ALA A 232 15.38 38.12 26.16
N ALA A 233 14.93 38.12 24.90
CA ALA A 233 15.10 37.02 23.96
C ALA A 233 16.29 37.35 23.06
N ILE A 234 17.32 36.50 23.06
CA ILE A 234 18.46 36.64 22.15
C ILE A 234 18.16 35.76 20.91
N PRO A 235 17.83 36.38 19.76
CA PRO A 235 17.60 35.59 18.56
C PRO A 235 18.90 34.89 18.12
N GLU A 236 18.81 33.61 17.75
CA GLU A 236 19.93 32.91 17.11
C GLU A 236 20.27 33.58 15.78
N GLY A 237 21.11 34.57 15.84
CA GLY A 237 21.64 35.26 14.67
C GLY A 237 22.85 34.54 14.12
N ASN A 238 22.81 34.18 12.87
CA ASN A 238 23.96 33.62 12.15
C ASN A 238 25.06 34.66 12.03
N LEU A 239 25.95 34.71 13.02
CA LEU A 239 27.05 35.70 13.12
C LEU A 239 28.08 35.60 11.97
N ARG A 240 27.95 34.61 11.12
CA ARG A 240 28.86 34.36 9.98
C ARG A 240 28.68 35.35 8.81
N SER A 241 27.53 36.01 8.68
CA SER A 241 27.28 36.87 7.51
C SER A 241 27.74 38.35 7.69
N ARG A 242 27.95 38.81 8.91
CA ARG A 242 28.37 40.20 9.14
C ARG A 242 29.88 40.44 8.96
N ARG A 243 30.71 39.41 9.09
CA ARG A 243 32.16 39.56 8.99
C ARG A 243 32.66 39.70 7.53
N SER A 244 31.91 39.23 6.57
CA SER A 244 32.28 39.33 5.13
C SER A 244 31.94 40.68 4.52
N LYS A 245 30.88 41.38 4.98
CA LYS A 245 30.50 42.68 4.42
C LYS A 245 31.45 43.83 4.88
N HIS A 246 31.94 43.79 6.10
CA HIS A 246 32.90 44.80 6.58
C HIS A 246 34.32 44.66 6.02
N ALA A 247 34.69 43.44 5.61
CA ALA A 247 35.98 43.22 4.94
C ALA A 247 35.98 43.72 3.49
N GLN A 248 34.84 43.70 2.82
CA GLN A 248 34.70 44.14 1.43
C GLN A 248 34.59 45.65 1.29
N GLU A 249 34.03 46.35 2.32
CA GLU A 249 33.92 47.79 2.31
C GLU A 249 35.25 48.49 2.61
N LYS A 250 36.13 47.88 3.42
CA LYS A 250 37.47 48.39 3.70
C LYS A 250 38.48 48.22 2.56
N GLY A 251 38.20 47.30 1.64
CA GLY A 251 39.04 47.07 0.44
C GLY A 251 38.79 48.07 -0.70
N LYS A 252 37.64 48.74 -0.71
CA LYS A 252 37.21 49.60 -1.83
C LYS A 252 37.59 51.07 -1.64
N SER A 253 38.08 51.48 -0.45
CA SER A 253 38.44 52.88 -0.14
C SER A 253 39.93 53.20 -0.30
N ARG A 254 40.76 52.28 -0.82
CA ARG A 254 42.21 52.44 -0.89
C ARG A 254 42.80 52.48 -2.30
N THR A 255 42.02 52.60 -3.32
CA THR A 255 42.54 52.83 -4.67
C THR A 255 41.87 54.05 -5.31
N SER A 256 42.39 55.22 -4.98
CA SER A 256 42.24 56.43 -5.77
C SER A 256 43.65 56.78 -6.31
N PRO A 257 43.92 56.67 -7.59
CA PRO A 257 45.16 57.19 -8.16
C PRO A 257 44.94 58.69 -8.46
N THR A 258 45.77 59.47 -7.82
CA THR A 258 46.07 60.84 -8.22
C THR A 258 46.70 60.82 -9.62
N ASP A 259 45.97 61.31 -10.60
CA ASP A 259 46.56 61.65 -11.87
C ASP A 259 46.85 63.17 -11.83
N MET A 260 48.10 63.47 -11.94
CA MET A 260 48.58 64.86 -12.08
C MET A 260 49.39 64.92 -13.37
N GLY A 261 48.89 65.77 -14.27
CA GLY A 261 49.30 66.02 -15.58
C GLY A 261 50.75 66.41 -15.82
N ALA A 262 51.13 66.44 -17.07
CA ALA A 262 51.89 67.52 -17.76
C ALA A 262 52.16 67.09 -19.18
N ARG A 263 51.70 67.92 -20.08
CA ARG A 263 52.42 68.65 -21.13
C ARG A 263 53.48 67.88 -21.94
N ALA A 264 53.23 67.68 -23.20
CA ALA A 264 53.85 68.38 -24.32
C ALA A 264 53.16 67.92 -25.62
#